data_05edc8950540171f493a762677435aa3
#
_entry.id   05edc8950540171f493a762677435aa3
#
_cell.length_a   1.000
_cell.length_b   1.000
_cell.length_c   1.000
_cell.angle_alpha   90.00
_cell.angle_beta   90.00
_cell.angle_gamma   90.00
#
_symmetry.space_group_name_H-M   'P 1'
#
loop_
_entity.id
_entity.type
_entity.pdbx_description
1 polymer ?
#
loop_
_entity_poly.entity_id
_entity_poly.type
_entity_poly.pdbx_seq_one_letter_code
_entity_poly.pdbx_strand_id
1 'polypeptide(L)'
;MYPMPVLIITTYDENGNPDAMNAAWGGIHDTNQIGICLDKSHKTTANIAKRKAFTVSMADAAHVKECDYFGIVSGNKEPDKIKKAGFTVSKSEFVDAPVINELPMVLECELVTMSENDDYIVGNIVNVSADESVLTDGKIDAAKLRPICYDPVSHNYNVLGQVVGKAFSDGKAIK
;
A
#
# COMPACT_ATOMS: atom_id res chain seq x y z
N MET A 1 17.49 2.65 1.09
CA MET A 1 16.84 3.94 1.48
C MET A 1 16.00 3.69 2.71
N TYR A 2 15.92 4.61 3.65
CA TYR A 2 15.06 4.56 4.83
C TYR A 2 14.18 5.81 4.92
N PRO A 3 12.96 5.72 5.45
CA PRO A 3 12.21 4.50 5.69
C PRO A 3 11.71 3.88 4.39
N MET A 4 11.58 2.55 4.30
CA MET A 4 10.89 1.90 3.19
C MET A 4 9.45 1.61 3.61
N PRO A 5 8.45 2.00 2.84
CA PRO A 5 7.05 1.73 3.18
C PRO A 5 6.76 0.23 3.08
N VAL A 6 5.67 -0.19 3.69
CA VAL A 6 5.07 -1.51 3.45
C VAL A 6 3.69 -1.27 2.87
N LEU A 7 3.57 -1.49 1.56
CA LEU A 7 2.39 -1.20 0.77
C LEU A 7 1.68 -2.51 0.41
N ILE A 8 0.41 -2.62 0.73
CA ILE A 8 -0.41 -3.77 0.32
C ILE A 8 -1.19 -3.38 -0.92
N ILE A 9 -0.74 -3.91 -2.07
CA ILE A 9 -1.34 -3.65 -3.37
C ILE A 9 -2.44 -4.67 -3.61
N THR A 10 -3.66 -4.20 -3.90
CA THR A 10 -4.80 -5.08 -4.12
C THR A 10 -5.43 -4.85 -5.49
N THR A 11 -5.81 -5.94 -6.16
CA THR A 11 -6.33 -5.92 -7.54
C THR A 11 -7.37 -7.01 -7.73
N TYR A 12 -8.23 -6.89 -8.75
CA TYR A 12 -9.00 -8.02 -9.28
C TYR A 12 -8.26 -8.70 -10.43
N ASP A 13 -8.34 -10.04 -10.50
CA ASP A 13 -7.95 -10.78 -11.70
C ASP A 13 -9.02 -10.65 -12.81
N GLU A 14 -8.81 -11.27 -13.96
CA GLU A 14 -9.73 -11.21 -15.10
C GLU A 14 -11.13 -11.79 -14.78
N ASN A 15 -11.23 -12.68 -13.81
CA ASN A 15 -12.48 -13.33 -13.38
C ASN A 15 -13.15 -12.58 -12.20
N GLY A 16 -12.57 -11.46 -11.73
CA GLY A 16 -13.07 -10.70 -10.60
C GLY A 16 -12.64 -11.25 -9.23
N ASN A 17 -11.71 -12.19 -9.17
CA ASN A 17 -11.17 -12.68 -7.90
C ASN A 17 -10.15 -11.69 -7.35
N PRO A 18 -10.20 -11.36 -6.05
CA PRO A 18 -9.24 -10.44 -5.44
C PRO A 18 -7.87 -11.08 -5.25
N ASP A 19 -6.82 -10.30 -5.47
CA ASP A 19 -5.43 -10.64 -5.19
C ASP A 19 -4.77 -9.51 -4.40
N ALA A 20 -3.83 -9.83 -3.52
CA ALA A 20 -3.06 -8.87 -2.75
C ALA A 20 -1.58 -9.23 -2.75
N MET A 21 -0.70 -8.25 -2.74
CA MET A 21 0.73 -8.44 -2.54
C MET A 21 1.31 -7.36 -1.64
N ASN A 22 2.41 -7.70 -0.96
CA ASN A 22 3.22 -6.74 -0.22
C ASN A 22 4.32 -6.18 -1.13
N ALA A 23 4.50 -4.87 -1.14
CA ALA A 23 5.54 -4.18 -1.87
C ALA A 23 6.22 -3.11 -0.98
N ALA A 24 7.55 -3.03 -1.04
CA ALA A 24 8.33 -2.04 -0.29
C ALA A 24 9.05 -1.03 -1.22
N TRP A 25 9.15 -1.32 -2.51
CA TRP A 25 9.75 -0.43 -3.51
C TRP A 25 8.69 0.48 -4.11
N GLY A 26 8.27 1.51 -3.36
CA GLY A 26 7.26 2.46 -3.80
C GLY A 26 7.25 3.74 -2.96
N GLY A 27 6.51 4.72 -3.42
CA GLY A 27 6.35 6.00 -2.74
C GLY A 27 5.67 7.05 -3.63
N ILE A 28 5.68 8.30 -3.18
CA ILE A 28 5.13 9.41 -3.94
C ILE A 28 5.92 9.58 -5.26
N HIS A 29 5.18 9.63 -6.37
CA HIS A 29 5.72 9.95 -7.70
C HIS A 29 5.53 11.43 -8.03
N ASP A 30 4.34 11.94 -7.81
CA ASP A 30 3.96 13.36 -7.94
C ASP A 30 2.89 13.69 -6.89
N THR A 31 2.36 14.90 -6.90
CA THR A 31 1.41 15.44 -5.91
C THR A 31 0.24 14.50 -5.61
N ASN A 32 -0.30 13.87 -6.65
CA ASN A 32 -1.43 12.92 -6.56
C ASN A 32 -1.12 11.59 -7.24
N GLN A 33 0.17 11.22 -7.33
CA GLN A 33 0.58 9.98 -7.97
C GLN A 33 1.50 9.15 -7.08
N ILE A 34 1.32 7.85 -7.14
CA ILE A 34 2.18 6.85 -6.50
C ILE A 34 2.99 6.11 -7.57
N GLY A 35 4.28 5.91 -7.30
CA GLY A 35 5.18 5.09 -8.11
C GLY A 35 5.54 3.82 -7.36
N ILE A 36 5.51 2.66 -8.03
CA ILE A 36 5.77 1.36 -7.42
C ILE A 36 6.59 0.51 -8.40
N CYS A 37 7.64 -0.16 -7.90
CA CYS A 37 8.38 -1.16 -8.68
C CYS A 37 7.83 -2.55 -8.37
N LEU A 38 7.24 -3.19 -9.37
CA LEU A 38 6.67 -4.55 -9.27
C LEU A 38 7.16 -5.40 -10.42
N ASP A 39 7.81 -6.51 -10.12
CA ASP A 39 8.26 -7.49 -11.11
C ASP A 39 7.09 -7.98 -11.99
N LYS A 40 7.33 -8.10 -13.28
CA LYS A 40 6.32 -8.50 -14.29
C LYS A 40 5.77 -9.90 -14.11
N SER A 41 6.47 -10.77 -13.40
CA SER A 41 6.03 -12.15 -13.10
C SER A 41 4.95 -12.23 -12.01
N HIS A 42 4.72 -11.15 -11.26
CA HIS A 42 3.70 -11.12 -10.23
C HIS A 42 2.29 -11.11 -10.83
N LYS A 43 1.37 -11.86 -10.22
CA LYS A 43 -0.05 -11.87 -10.57
C LYS A 43 -0.64 -10.46 -10.49
N THR A 44 -0.31 -9.73 -9.43
CA THR A 44 -0.76 -8.36 -9.20
C THR A 44 -0.37 -7.43 -10.34
N THR A 45 0.87 -7.53 -10.86
CA THR A 45 1.35 -6.73 -12.00
C THR A 45 0.52 -7.02 -13.28
N ALA A 46 0.26 -8.31 -13.57
CA ALA A 46 -0.58 -8.70 -14.68
C ALA A 46 -2.03 -8.20 -14.52
N ASN A 47 -2.56 -8.23 -13.31
CA ASN A 47 -3.90 -7.73 -13.00
C ASN A 47 -3.99 -6.21 -13.22
N ILE A 48 -3.02 -5.42 -12.73
CA ILE A 48 -2.96 -3.96 -12.94
C ILE A 48 -2.94 -3.65 -14.45
N ALA A 49 -2.13 -4.38 -15.22
CA ALA A 49 -2.05 -4.20 -16.67
C ALA A 49 -3.40 -4.39 -17.38
N LYS A 50 -4.21 -5.35 -16.92
CA LYS A 50 -5.54 -5.66 -17.47
C LYS A 50 -6.63 -4.73 -16.96
N ARG A 51 -6.73 -4.56 -15.63
CA ARG A 51 -7.81 -3.81 -14.97
C ARG A 51 -7.62 -2.30 -15.00
N LYS A 52 -6.38 -1.84 -15.18
CA LYS A 52 -6.02 -0.41 -15.16
C LYS A 52 -6.35 0.27 -13.83
N ALA A 53 -6.55 -0.51 -12.77
CA ALA A 53 -6.93 -0.05 -11.43
C ALA A 53 -6.33 -0.94 -10.35
N PHE A 54 -6.01 -0.35 -9.20
CA PHE A 54 -5.51 -1.03 -8.01
C PHE A 54 -5.74 -0.17 -6.77
N THR A 55 -5.68 -0.80 -5.61
CA THR A 55 -5.63 -0.07 -4.34
C THR A 55 -4.31 -0.29 -3.63
N VAL A 56 -3.94 0.64 -2.78
CA VAL A 56 -2.73 0.60 -1.96
C VAL A 56 -3.10 0.88 -0.52
N SER A 57 -3.16 -0.16 0.30
CA SER A 57 -3.36 0.01 1.74
C SER A 57 -2.03 0.14 2.47
N MET A 58 -2.00 0.97 3.52
CA MET A 58 -0.86 1.05 4.42
C MET A 58 -0.89 -0.13 5.37
N ALA A 59 0.17 -0.95 5.36
CA ALA A 59 0.32 -1.99 6.37
C ALA A 59 0.57 -1.36 7.75
N ASP A 60 -0.05 -1.90 8.77
CA ASP A 60 0.04 -1.39 10.14
C ASP A 60 0.64 -2.40 11.13
N ALA A 61 0.92 -1.93 12.34
CA ALA A 61 1.54 -2.75 13.38
C ALA A 61 0.60 -3.84 13.97
N ALA A 62 -0.71 -3.74 13.74
CA ALA A 62 -1.66 -4.75 14.20
C ALA A 62 -1.70 -5.98 13.27
N HIS A 63 -1.36 -5.79 11.99
CA HIS A 63 -1.52 -6.79 10.93
C HIS A 63 -0.19 -7.18 10.27
N VAL A 64 0.93 -7.09 10.99
CA VAL A 64 2.28 -7.41 10.47
C VAL A 64 2.33 -8.80 9.85
N LYS A 65 1.77 -9.82 10.53
CA LYS A 65 1.81 -11.21 10.10
C LYS A 65 1.07 -11.44 8.78
N GLU A 66 -0.12 -10.88 8.66
CA GLU A 66 -0.99 -10.99 7.49
C GLU A 66 -0.37 -10.25 6.29
N CYS A 67 0.15 -9.05 6.54
CA CYS A 67 0.82 -8.23 5.52
C CYS A 67 2.13 -8.89 5.03
N ASP A 68 2.91 -9.49 5.92
CA ASP A 68 4.11 -10.27 5.57
C ASP A 68 3.73 -11.50 4.73
N TYR A 69 2.67 -12.21 5.11
CA TYR A 69 2.17 -13.37 4.35
C TYR A 69 1.87 -13.02 2.89
N PHE A 70 1.34 -11.82 2.60
CA PHE A 70 1.12 -11.36 1.23
C PHE A 70 2.41 -11.15 0.43
N GLY A 71 3.54 -10.96 1.10
CA GLY A 71 4.87 -10.85 0.48
C GLY A 71 5.52 -12.20 0.17
N ILE A 72 5.32 -13.20 1.03
CA ILE A 72 5.99 -14.51 0.90
C ILE A 72 5.20 -15.50 0.05
N VAL A 73 3.90 -15.27 -0.19
CA VAL A 73 3.03 -16.19 -0.93
C VAL A 73 2.54 -15.58 -2.24
N SER A 74 2.87 -16.24 -3.36
CA SER A 74 2.44 -15.82 -4.68
C SER A 74 0.95 -16.11 -4.91
N GLY A 75 0.17 -15.11 -5.38
CA GLY A 75 -1.22 -15.27 -5.81
C GLY A 75 -1.41 -16.22 -7.01
N ASN A 76 -0.34 -16.52 -7.76
CA ASN A 76 -0.36 -17.54 -8.82
C ASN A 76 -0.44 -18.96 -8.25
N LYS A 77 0.08 -19.18 -7.03
CA LYS A 77 0.08 -20.48 -6.35
C LYS A 77 -1.05 -20.61 -5.33
N GLU A 78 -1.43 -19.50 -4.72
CA GLU A 78 -2.44 -19.45 -3.67
C GLU A 78 -3.45 -18.34 -3.98
N PRO A 79 -4.50 -18.64 -4.75
CA PRO A 79 -5.52 -17.67 -5.13
C PRO A 79 -6.36 -17.17 -3.94
N ASP A 80 -6.49 -17.97 -2.88
CA ASP A 80 -7.29 -17.66 -1.69
C ASP A 80 -6.47 -17.02 -0.56
N LYS A 81 -5.28 -16.47 -0.85
CA LYS A 81 -4.36 -15.99 0.19
C LYS A 81 -4.94 -14.89 1.08
N ILE A 82 -5.81 -14.02 0.56
CA ILE A 82 -6.50 -12.99 1.36
C ILE A 82 -7.38 -13.64 2.43
N LYS A 83 -8.21 -14.60 2.02
CA LYS A 83 -9.08 -15.35 2.93
C LYS A 83 -8.28 -16.19 3.93
N LYS A 84 -7.16 -16.79 3.52
CA LYS A 84 -6.27 -17.57 4.41
C LYS A 84 -5.58 -16.68 5.44
N ALA A 85 -5.29 -15.43 5.11
CA ALA A 85 -4.81 -14.44 6.06
C ALA A 85 -5.90 -14.00 7.06
N GLY A 86 -7.15 -14.39 6.88
CA GLY A 86 -8.29 -13.98 7.70
C GLY A 86 -8.85 -12.62 7.31
N PHE A 87 -8.44 -12.09 6.15
CA PHE A 87 -8.90 -10.78 5.66
C PHE A 87 -10.11 -10.93 4.74
N THR A 88 -10.87 -9.84 4.68
CA THR A 88 -12.03 -9.67 3.80
C THR A 88 -11.83 -8.48 2.87
N VAL A 89 -12.57 -8.44 1.78
CA VAL A 89 -12.50 -7.33 0.83
C VAL A 89 -13.89 -6.78 0.51
N SER A 90 -13.92 -5.47 0.26
CA SER A 90 -15.04 -4.76 -0.37
C SER A 90 -14.62 -4.28 -1.75
N LYS A 91 -15.58 -4.00 -2.63
CA LYS A 91 -15.30 -3.31 -3.89
C LYS A 91 -15.09 -1.80 -3.62
N SER A 92 -14.05 -1.20 -4.20
CA SER A 92 -13.90 0.26 -4.21
C SER A 92 -15.09 0.92 -4.90
N GLU A 93 -15.53 2.07 -4.40
CA GLU A 93 -16.53 2.91 -5.04
C GLU A 93 -15.94 3.79 -6.16
N PHE A 94 -14.61 3.97 -6.17
CA PHE A 94 -13.91 4.92 -7.04
C PHE A 94 -13.16 4.26 -8.18
N VAL A 95 -12.68 3.01 -7.99
CA VAL A 95 -11.88 2.28 -8.99
C VAL A 95 -12.30 0.81 -9.10
N ASP A 96 -11.99 0.15 -10.19
CA ASP A 96 -12.29 -1.29 -10.37
C ASP A 96 -11.24 -2.17 -9.66
N ALA A 97 -11.14 -2.01 -8.34
CA ALA A 97 -10.21 -2.77 -7.50
C ALA A 97 -10.83 -3.07 -6.13
N PRO A 98 -10.36 -4.13 -5.43
CA PRO A 98 -10.81 -4.44 -4.07
C PRO A 98 -10.11 -3.58 -3.02
N VAL A 99 -10.78 -3.35 -1.89
CA VAL A 99 -10.23 -2.73 -0.67
C VAL A 99 -10.20 -3.79 0.41
N ILE A 100 -9.08 -3.94 1.13
CA ILE A 100 -8.98 -4.79 2.32
C ILE A 100 -9.64 -4.07 3.49
N ASN A 101 -10.64 -4.70 4.10
CA ASN A 101 -11.48 -4.07 5.12
C ASN A 101 -10.75 -3.91 6.47
N GLU A 102 -9.77 -4.75 6.76
CA GLU A 102 -9.03 -4.76 8.03
C GLU A 102 -7.88 -3.75 8.05
N LEU A 103 -7.50 -3.17 6.90
CA LEU A 103 -6.45 -2.15 6.83
C LEU A 103 -7.08 -0.76 6.82
N PRO A 104 -6.77 0.09 7.82
CA PRO A 104 -7.58 1.28 8.10
C PRO A 104 -7.31 2.48 7.19
N MET A 105 -6.37 2.38 6.24
CA MET A 105 -6.08 3.44 5.27
C MET A 105 -5.76 2.86 3.91
N VAL A 106 -6.38 3.41 2.86
CA VAL A 106 -6.22 2.96 1.47
C VAL A 106 -6.15 4.14 0.50
N LEU A 107 -5.27 4.03 -0.47
CA LEU A 107 -5.24 4.85 -1.69
C LEU A 107 -5.93 4.07 -2.80
N GLU A 108 -6.83 4.71 -3.53
CA GLU A 108 -7.57 4.11 -4.64
C GLU A 108 -7.02 4.71 -5.94
N CYS A 109 -6.46 3.86 -6.82
CA CYS A 109 -5.57 4.30 -7.89
C CYS A 109 -6.00 3.80 -9.26
N GLU A 110 -5.90 4.68 -10.25
CA GLU A 110 -5.98 4.34 -11.67
C GLU A 110 -4.57 4.27 -12.26
N LEU A 111 -4.31 3.27 -13.13
CA LEU A 111 -3.03 3.13 -13.81
C LEU A 111 -2.80 4.29 -14.80
N VAL A 112 -1.70 5.00 -14.62
CA VAL A 112 -1.24 6.05 -15.57
C VAL A 112 -0.28 5.45 -16.59
N THR A 113 0.76 4.77 -16.12
CA THR A 113 1.75 4.13 -16.97
C THR A 113 2.36 2.90 -16.31
N MET A 114 2.78 1.98 -17.17
CA MET A 114 3.57 0.81 -16.80
C MET A 114 4.73 0.73 -17.77
N SER A 115 5.94 0.79 -17.25
CA SER A 115 7.14 0.75 -18.08
C SER A 115 7.30 -0.62 -18.77
N GLU A 116 7.70 -0.58 -20.04
CA GLU A 116 8.02 -1.81 -20.79
C GLU A 116 9.45 -2.31 -20.52
N ASN A 117 10.35 -1.42 -20.10
CA ASN A 117 11.78 -1.72 -19.97
C ASN A 117 12.20 -2.01 -18.53
N ASP A 118 11.48 -1.48 -17.56
CA ASP A 118 11.71 -1.66 -16.14
C ASP A 118 10.38 -1.95 -15.41
N ASP A 119 10.46 -2.38 -14.18
CA ASP A 119 9.32 -2.84 -13.39
C ASP A 119 8.55 -1.67 -12.72
N TYR A 120 8.55 -0.47 -13.34
CA TYR A 120 7.98 0.73 -12.74
C TYR A 120 6.55 1.00 -13.20
N ILE A 121 5.68 1.19 -12.22
CA ILE A 121 4.24 1.47 -12.41
C ILE A 121 3.93 2.80 -11.75
N VAL A 122 3.19 3.66 -12.45
CA VAL A 122 2.65 4.91 -11.89
C VAL A 122 1.13 4.83 -11.86
N GLY A 123 0.55 5.10 -10.70
CA GLY A 123 -0.90 5.22 -10.49
C GLY A 123 -1.30 6.62 -10.08
N ASN A 124 -2.40 7.12 -10.63
CA ASN A 124 -3.05 8.34 -10.19
C ASN A 124 -3.94 8.03 -8.98
N ILE A 125 -3.74 8.70 -7.86
CA ILE A 125 -4.55 8.58 -6.64
C ILE A 125 -5.82 9.36 -6.87
N VAL A 126 -6.94 8.68 -7.07
CA VAL A 126 -8.26 9.30 -7.31
C VAL A 126 -9.03 9.51 -6.02
N ASN A 127 -8.75 8.70 -4.99
CA ASN A 127 -9.34 8.84 -3.66
C ASN A 127 -8.41 8.30 -2.57
N VAL A 128 -8.58 8.82 -1.36
CA VAL A 128 -7.96 8.31 -0.13
C VAL A 128 -9.05 8.11 0.90
N SER A 129 -9.21 6.86 1.36
CA SER A 129 -10.14 6.51 2.43
C SER A 129 -9.38 6.12 3.68
N ALA A 130 -9.88 6.53 4.84
CA ALA A 130 -9.33 6.14 6.14
C ALA A 130 -10.46 5.92 7.15
N ASP A 131 -10.26 4.93 8.04
CA ASP A 131 -11.16 4.67 9.15
C ASP A 131 -11.09 5.81 10.18
N GLU A 132 -12.22 6.17 10.78
CA GLU A 132 -12.30 7.22 11.80
C GLU A 132 -11.40 6.92 13.02
N SER A 133 -11.16 5.65 13.34
CA SER A 133 -10.29 5.21 14.44
C SER A 133 -8.84 5.69 14.31
N VAL A 134 -8.36 5.93 13.08
CA VAL A 134 -7.01 6.42 12.80
C VAL A 134 -6.94 7.92 12.56
N LEU A 135 -8.04 8.65 12.82
CA LEU A 135 -8.09 10.10 12.68
C LEU A 135 -7.97 10.83 14.02
N THR A 136 -7.40 12.04 13.97
CA THR A 136 -7.45 13.06 15.02
C THR A 136 -7.85 14.38 14.36
N ASP A 137 -8.93 14.99 14.81
CA ASP A 137 -9.52 16.22 14.23
C ASP A 137 -9.73 16.12 12.71
N GLY A 138 -10.22 14.98 12.23
CA GLY A 138 -10.51 14.70 10.81
C GLY A 138 -9.26 14.52 9.93
N LYS A 139 -8.07 14.36 10.53
CA LYS A 139 -6.80 14.15 9.82
C LYS A 139 -6.18 12.83 10.24
N ILE A 140 -5.50 12.16 9.31
CA ILE A 140 -4.77 10.92 9.59
C ILE A 140 -3.72 11.18 10.68
N ASP A 141 -3.79 10.37 11.74
CA ASP A 141 -2.86 10.40 12.86
C ASP A 141 -1.92 9.19 12.77
N ALA A 142 -0.65 9.44 12.49
CA ALA A 142 0.35 8.38 12.34
C ALA A 142 0.54 7.55 13.63
N ALA A 143 0.28 8.13 14.81
CA ALA A 143 0.37 7.41 16.09
C ALA A 143 -0.80 6.44 16.27
N LYS A 144 -1.96 6.71 15.67
CA LYS A 144 -3.11 5.82 15.66
C LYS A 144 -3.03 4.81 14.51
N LEU A 145 -2.67 5.24 13.30
CA LEU A 145 -2.48 4.39 12.13
C LEU A 145 -1.36 3.37 12.34
N ARG A 146 -0.28 3.77 13.03
CA ARG A 146 0.91 2.95 13.29
C ARG A 146 1.44 2.23 12.05
N PRO A 147 1.70 2.95 10.93
CA PRO A 147 2.18 2.31 9.71
C PRO A 147 3.55 1.68 9.96
N ILE A 148 3.80 0.53 9.35
CA ILE A 148 5.10 -0.14 9.44
C ILE A 148 6.02 0.21 8.29
N CYS A 149 7.32 0.19 8.57
CA CYS A 149 8.39 0.38 7.60
C CYS A 149 9.23 -0.90 7.55
N TYR A 150 9.69 -1.26 6.36
CA TYR A 150 10.60 -2.39 6.16
C TYR A 150 12.05 -1.95 6.27
N ASP A 151 12.84 -2.71 7.02
CA ASP A 151 14.29 -2.58 7.09
C ASP A 151 14.94 -3.66 6.20
N PRO A 152 15.54 -3.29 5.04
CA PRO A 152 16.11 -4.25 4.10
C PRO A 152 17.45 -4.86 4.57
N VAL A 153 18.03 -4.36 5.66
CA VAL A 153 19.30 -4.87 6.22
C VAL A 153 19.04 -5.94 7.26
N SER A 154 18.16 -5.66 8.23
CA SER A 154 17.82 -6.60 9.31
C SER A 154 16.62 -7.49 9.00
N HIS A 155 15.89 -7.21 7.89
CA HIS A 155 14.64 -7.87 7.51
C HIS A 155 13.54 -7.73 8.59
N ASN A 156 13.53 -6.62 9.32
CA ASN A 156 12.54 -6.32 10.35
C ASN A 156 11.48 -5.34 9.83
N TYR A 157 10.32 -5.37 10.47
CA TYR A 157 9.32 -4.33 10.38
C TYR A 157 9.40 -3.41 11.60
N ASN A 158 9.40 -2.10 11.37
CA ASN A 158 9.50 -1.09 12.41
C ASN A 158 8.32 -0.12 12.30
N VAL A 159 7.84 0.41 13.41
CA VAL A 159 6.88 1.51 13.43
C VAL A 159 7.60 2.86 13.40
N LEU A 160 6.88 3.93 13.04
CA LEU A 160 7.38 5.29 13.23
C LEU A 160 7.59 5.54 14.72
N GLY A 161 8.72 6.16 15.06
CA GLY A 161 9.06 6.54 16.42
C GLY A 161 8.30 7.78 16.90
N GLN A 162 8.79 8.35 18.03
CA GLN A 162 8.23 9.57 18.58
C GLN A 162 8.42 10.78 17.67
N VAL A 163 7.55 11.78 17.79
CA VAL A 163 7.73 13.08 17.14
C VAL A 163 9.00 13.76 17.67
N VAL A 164 9.90 14.13 16.79
CA VAL A 164 11.21 14.75 17.14
C VAL A 164 11.31 16.22 16.75
N GLY A 165 10.30 16.75 16.05
CA GLY A 165 10.30 18.16 15.64
C GLY A 165 9.08 18.53 14.81
N LYS A 166 8.92 19.81 14.54
CA LYS A 166 7.81 20.37 13.75
C LYS A 166 8.34 20.92 12.43
N ALA A 167 7.92 20.31 11.33
CA ALA A 167 8.26 20.74 9.99
C ALA A 167 7.80 22.19 9.72
N PHE A 168 8.55 22.94 8.92
CA PHE A 168 8.33 24.34 8.58
C PHE A 168 8.32 25.33 9.78
N SER A 169 8.71 24.87 10.96
CA SER A 169 8.73 25.63 12.20
C SER A 169 10.12 25.66 12.84
N ASP A 170 10.67 24.48 13.17
CA ASP A 170 11.87 24.39 14.00
C ASP A 170 13.11 25.00 13.29
N GLY A 171 13.22 24.87 11.98
CA GLY A 171 14.29 25.48 11.19
C GLY A 171 14.33 27.03 11.23
N LYS A 172 13.23 27.69 11.64
CA LYS A 172 13.20 29.17 11.79
C LYS A 172 14.06 29.66 12.93
N ALA A 173 14.50 28.78 13.83
CA ALA A 173 15.42 29.11 14.91
C ALA A 173 16.87 29.32 14.42
N ILE A 174 17.23 28.88 13.25
CA ILE A 174 18.54 29.11 12.63
C ILE A 174 18.50 30.50 12.00
N LYS A 175 19.34 31.42 12.53
CA LYS A 175 19.47 32.82 12.08
C LYS A 175 20.61 32.94 11.09
#